data_cb93d1406b7399f306f3968d8fea719a
#
_entry.id   cb93d1406b7399f306f3968d8fea719a
#
_cell.length_a   1.000
_cell.length_b   1.000
_cell.length_c   1.000
_cell.angle_alpha   90.00
_cell.angle_beta   90.00
_cell.angle_gamma   90.00
#
_symmetry.space_group_name_H-M   'P 1'
#
loop_
_entity.id
_entity.type
_entity.pdbx_description
1 polymer ?
#
loop_
_entity_poly.entity_id
_entity_poly.type
_entity_poly.pdbx_seq_one_letter_code
_entity_poly.pdbx_strand_id
1 'polypeptide(L)'
;MLKWFLTNPDKPRIEDPNTVKKMYRSARVQAVTAMIIGYGMYYVMRMTLGVAKKPMIEAGFTPTELGAMGAAMMVAIAIEKCANGFIADHCNIKKIVPIGLLGAAIVNVILGFSDAYWVFLVLWGINGVFQSMGAAPCIVSLAQWFSKSKLATYYGVFSIAHYLGEGATYLGTAMIIVAFGWHAAFFLPGVACIVLAFIMYRFMRDRPETYGLPSANEFEGEVAQEKKEQTVSTKEAQLMVIRNPYVWLLAVAAICLGISRYSISSWGVIFLQEAKGLDLVTAGSIMSLSPILGGVGSFFSGMISDKFFKSRHSLTTIVFGIVMLIGIAGVCFVPAGSLALTTAFISIFGFGLGVILCFVGGLLAVDLCPRKATGAAMGVIGLLAYGGAAAQDIVNGLLMDHAKVVVDGVTTYHFETIMAFWIGSVALMTLLIVPTLWAKKVKEEEEG
;
A
#
# COMPACT_ATOMS: atom_id res chain seq x y z
N MET A 1 13.81 16.05 17.56
CA MET A 1 13.76 16.24 16.11
C MET A 1 14.80 17.24 15.67
N LEU A 2 15.57 16.96 14.65
CA LEU A 2 16.49 17.93 14.07
C LEU A 2 15.66 19.13 13.56
N LYS A 3 15.99 20.35 14.00
CA LYS A 3 15.30 21.59 13.60
C LYS A 3 15.10 21.74 12.08
N TRP A 4 15.95 21.09 11.30
CA TRP A 4 15.90 21.10 9.85
C TRP A 4 14.65 20.41 9.26
N PHE A 5 14.08 19.43 9.95
CA PHE A 5 12.86 18.74 9.51
C PHE A 5 11.57 19.50 9.83
N LEU A 6 11.63 20.52 10.67
CA LEU A 6 10.46 21.31 11.00
C LEU A 6 9.98 22.12 9.79
N THR A 7 8.67 22.34 9.72
CA THR A 7 8.06 23.25 8.76
C THR A 7 8.66 24.66 8.87
N ASN A 8 8.82 25.32 7.76
CA ASN A 8 9.34 26.69 7.75
C ASN A 8 8.29 27.66 8.36
N PRO A 9 8.72 28.80 8.94
CA PRO A 9 7.80 29.83 9.40
C PRO A 9 7.01 30.42 8.22
N ASP A 10 5.82 30.91 8.52
CA ASP A 10 4.95 31.56 7.55
C ASP A 10 5.57 32.85 7.03
N LYS A 11 5.41 33.11 5.73
CA LYS A 11 5.84 34.34 5.09
C LYS A 11 4.73 35.38 5.10
N PRO A 12 5.09 36.67 5.00
CA PRO A 12 4.10 37.75 4.80
C PRO A 12 3.18 37.40 3.63
N ARG A 13 1.90 37.71 3.78
CA ARG A 13 0.86 37.36 2.82
C ARG A 13 1.03 38.15 1.54
N ILE A 14 0.88 37.48 0.39
CA ILE A 14 0.84 38.12 -0.93
C ILE A 14 -0.56 38.69 -1.14
N GLU A 15 -0.66 40.00 -1.42
CA GLU A 15 -1.94 40.70 -1.56
C GLU A 15 -2.51 40.61 -2.99
N ASP A 16 -1.64 40.50 -4.02
CA ASP A 16 -2.09 40.47 -5.43
C ASP A 16 -2.79 39.15 -5.78
N PRO A 17 -4.12 39.15 -6.06
CA PRO A 17 -4.91 37.97 -6.35
C PRO A 17 -4.42 37.19 -7.60
N ASN A 18 -3.89 37.91 -8.61
CA ASN A 18 -3.42 37.25 -9.85
C ASN A 18 -2.14 36.48 -9.61
N THR A 19 -1.22 37.02 -8.83
CA THR A 19 0.00 36.35 -8.40
C THR A 19 -0.32 35.15 -7.54
N VAL A 20 -1.22 35.27 -6.56
CA VAL A 20 -1.69 34.17 -5.71
C VAL A 20 -2.25 33.04 -6.57
N LYS A 21 -3.18 33.34 -7.50
CA LYS A 21 -3.80 32.33 -8.37
C LYS A 21 -2.78 31.59 -9.24
N LYS A 22 -1.82 32.30 -9.82
CA LYS A 22 -0.75 31.74 -10.66
C LYS A 22 0.16 30.86 -9.84
N MET A 23 0.60 31.30 -8.66
CA MET A 23 1.46 30.55 -7.76
C MET A 23 0.76 29.31 -7.23
N TYR A 24 -0.50 29.41 -6.83
CA TYR A 24 -1.30 28.26 -6.35
C TYR A 24 -1.41 27.17 -7.41
N ARG A 25 -1.80 27.55 -8.65
CA ARG A 25 -1.92 26.59 -9.75
C ARG A 25 -0.59 25.90 -10.06
N SER A 26 0.49 26.65 -10.13
CA SER A 26 1.82 26.10 -10.41
C SER A 26 2.29 25.17 -9.29
N ALA A 27 2.14 25.58 -8.03
CA ALA A 27 2.55 24.80 -6.87
C ALA A 27 1.76 23.49 -6.73
N ARG A 28 0.43 23.51 -6.93
CA ARG A 28 -0.43 22.33 -6.92
C ARG A 28 -0.02 21.31 -7.98
N VAL A 29 0.17 21.75 -9.24
CA VAL A 29 0.58 20.86 -10.33
C VAL A 29 1.94 20.23 -10.02
N GLN A 30 2.91 21.05 -9.61
CA GLN A 30 4.26 20.58 -9.27
C GLN A 30 4.24 19.58 -8.11
N ALA A 31 3.55 19.91 -7.03
CA ALA A 31 3.47 19.04 -5.84
C ALA A 31 2.77 17.71 -6.15
N VAL A 32 1.60 17.75 -6.81
CA VAL A 32 0.85 16.51 -7.15
C VAL A 32 1.64 15.63 -8.12
N THR A 33 2.24 16.20 -9.17
CA THR A 33 3.06 15.44 -10.12
C THR A 33 4.27 14.81 -9.43
N ALA A 34 4.99 15.56 -8.58
CA ALA A 34 6.12 15.05 -7.84
C ALA A 34 5.70 13.94 -6.86
N MET A 35 4.56 14.07 -6.19
CA MET A 35 4.03 13.05 -5.29
C MET A 35 3.65 11.77 -6.05
N ILE A 36 2.97 11.87 -7.21
CA ILE A 36 2.55 10.71 -7.99
C ILE A 36 3.76 9.94 -8.48
N ILE A 37 4.71 10.60 -9.14
CA ILE A 37 5.91 9.96 -9.67
C ILE A 37 6.74 9.38 -8.52
N GLY A 38 7.01 10.18 -7.49
CA GLY A 38 7.84 9.75 -6.37
C GLY A 38 7.24 8.60 -5.59
N TYR A 39 5.94 8.66 -5.29
CA TYR A 39 5.27 7.59 -4.56
C TYR A 39 5.16 6.30 -5.38
N GLY A 40 4.99 6.40 -6.70
CA GLY A 40 5.10 5.25 -7.59
C GLY A 40 6.48 4.58 -7.50
N MET A 41 7.56 5.37 -7.44
CA MET A 41 8.93 4.85 -7.31
C MET A 41 9.23 4.27 -5.91
N TYR A 42 8.55 4.71 -4.85
CA TYR A 42 8.58 4.01 -3.57
C TYR A 42 8.14 2.55 -3.71
N TYR A 43 7.10 2.28 -4.52
CA TYR A 43 6.65 0.91 -4.78
C TYR A 43 7.68 0.09 -5.56
N VAL A 44 8.39 0.71 -6.50
CA VAL A 44 9.52 0.04 -7.19
C VAL A 44 10.57 -0.41 -6.18
N MET A 45 10.97 0.46 -5.25
CA MET A 45 11.97 0.13 -4.22
C MET A 45 11.46 -0.89 -3.18
N ARG A 46 10.16 -1.14 -3.13
CA ARG A 46 9.52 -2.04 -2.17
C ARG A 46 9.24 -3.43 -2.73
N MET A 47 8.81 -3.54 -3.98
CA MET A 47 8.28 -4.78 -4.57
C MET A 47 9.32 -5.58 -5.35
N THR A 48 10.51 -5.03 -5.58
CA THR A 48 11.61 -5.68 -6.33
C THR A 48 11.95 -7.08 -5.77
N LEU A 49 12.01 -7.25 -4.46
CA LEU A 49 12.29 -8.54 -3.82
C LEU A 49 11.31 -9.64 -4.27
N GLY A 50 10.01 -9.31 -4.41
CA GLY A 50 8.99 -10.28 -4.83
C GLY A 50 9.23 -10.85 -6.22
N VAL A 51 9.82 -10.07 -7.13
CA VAL A 51 10.17 -10.51 -8.49
C VAL A 51 11.50 -11.24 -8.53
N ALA A 52 12.45 -10.85 -7.67
CA ALA A 52 13.81 -11.40 -7.63
C ALA A 52 13.93 -12.75 -6.87
N LYS A 53 12.87 -13.24 -6.21
CA LYS A 53 12.93 -14.41 -5.34
C LYS A 53 13.52 -15.66 -6.01
N LYS A 54 13.04 -16.04 -7.20
CA LYS A 54 13.56 -17.23 -7.89
C LYS A 54 15.04 -17.10 -8.24
N PRO A 55 15.50 -16.03 -8.92
CA PRO A 55 16.93 -15.84 -9.15
C PRO A 55 17.79 -15.79 -7.88
N MET A 56 17.26 -15.26 -6.77
CA MET A 56 17.97 -15.26 -5.49
C MET A 56 18.05 -16.66 -4.88
N ILE A 57 17.01 -17.51 -5.03
CA ILE A 57 17.06 -18.91 -4.62
C ILE A 57 18.12 -19.68 -5.44
N GLU A 58 18.18 -19.44 -6.74
CA GLU A 58 19.21 -20.01 -7.62
C GLU A 58 20.62 -19.53 -7.24
N ALA A 59 20.76 -18.33 -6.66
CA ALA A 59 22.01 -17.78 -6.12
C ALA A 59 22.35 -18.31 -4.71
N GLY A 60 21.48 -19.12 -4.07
CA GLY A 60 21.76 -19.78 -2.80
C GLY A 60 20.97 -19.30 -1.59
N PHE A 61 20.07 -18.32 -1.73
CA PHE A 61 19.15 -17.94 -0.65
C PHE A 61 18.07 -19.00 -0.47
N THR A 62 17.66 -19.22 0.79
CA THR A 62 16.51 -20.08 1.07
C THR A 62 15.20 -19.32 0.99
N PRO A 63 14.07 -19.97 0.64
CA PRO A 63 12.75 -19.37 0.73
C PRO A 63 12.43 -18.78 2.11
N THR A 64 12.84 -19.46 3.19
CA THR A 64 12.68 -18.96 4.58
C THR A 64 13.44 -17.65 4.80
N GLU A 65 14.67 -17.52 4.31
CA GLU A 65 15.45 -16.27 4.38
C GLU A 65 14.76 -15.13 3.63
N LEU A 66 14.26 -15.39 2.42
CA LEU A 66 13.51 -14.41 1.62
C LEU A 66 12.20 -14.00 2.30
N GLY A 67 11.54 -14.95 2.97
CA GLY A 67 10.37 -14.68 3.80
C GLY A 67 10.69 -13.77 4.99
N ALA A 68 11.80 -14.05 5.69
CA ALA A 68 12.26 -13.24 6.82
C ALA A 68 12.62 -11.80 6.39
N MET A 69 13.28 -11.61 5.23
CA MET A 69 13.55 -10.29 4.66
C MET A 69 12.24 -9.52 4.39
N GLY A 70 11.26 -10.14 3.72
CA GLY A 70 9.96 -9.53 3.46
C GLY A 70 9.25 -9.12 4.74
N ALA A 71 9.22 -10.00 5.74
CA ALA A 71 8.63 -9.74 7.05
C ALA A 71 9.32 -8.58 7.79
N ALA A 72 10.66 -8.50 7.76
CA ALA A 72 11.41 -7.41 8.39
C ALA A 72 10.96 -6.04 7.86
N MET A 73 10.79 -5.91 6.55
CA MET A 73 10.29 -4.68 5.94
C MET A 73 8.85 -4.38 6.36
N MET A 74 7.95 -5.37 6.37
CA MET A 74 6.54 -5.17 6.74
C MET A 74 6.38 -4.77 8.21
N VAL A 75 7.17 -5.38 9.11
CA VAL A 75 7.22 -5.00 10.53
C VAL A 75 7.72 -3.56 10.69
N ALA A 76 8.79 -3.19 10.00
CA ALA A 76 9.31 -1.82 10.05
C ALA A 76 8.26 -0.80 9.57
N ILE A 77 7.56 -1.08 8.46
CA ILE A 77 6.47 -0.22 7.97
C ILE A 77 5.33 -0.14 8.99
N ALA A 78 4.95 -1.24 9.64
CA ALA A 78 3.88 -1.26 10.64
C ALA A 78 4.21 -0.37 11.85
N ILE A 79 5.42 -0.48 12.39
CA ILE A 79 5.89 0.32 13.53
C ILE A 79 5.94 1.81 13.15
N GLU A 80 6.56 2.11 12.02
CA GLU A 80 6.75 3.49 11.57
C GLU A 80 5.43 4.19 11.18
N LYS A 81 4.44 3.46 10.69
CA LYS A 81 3.10 4.05 10.44
C LYS A 81 2.47 4.61 11.71
N CYS A 82 2.70 3.96 12.85
CA CYS A 82 2.24 4.48 14.14
C CYS A 82 3.00 5.76 14.51
N ALA A 83 4.31 5.84 14.27
CA ALA A 83 5.13 6.99 14.58
C ALA A 83 4.91 8.16 13.61
N ASN A 84 4.82 7.88 12.32
CA ASN A 84 4.71 8.91 11.28
C ASN A 84 3.37 9.66 11.27
N GLY A 85 2.29 9.09 11.82
CA GLY A 85 1.04 9.82 12.04
C GLY A 85 1.24 11.06 12.92
N PHE A 86 2.13 10.99 13.91
CA PHE A 86 2.45 12.13 14.78
C PHE A 86 3.53 13.05 14.20
N ILE A 87 4.43 12.51 13.39
CA ILE A 87 5.57 13.23 12.83
C ILE A 87 5.15 14.07 11.62
N ALA A 88 4.28 13.53 10.76
CA ALA A 88 3.90 14.16 9.50
C ALA A 88 3.26 15.55 9.67
N ASP A 89 2.47 15.76 10.73
CA ASP A 89 1.79 17.03 11.00
C ASP A 89 2.74 18.19 11.36
N HIS A 90 3.96 17.87 11.81
CA HIS A 90 4.93 18.86 12.27
C HIS A 90 6.15 19.00 11.36
N CYS A 91 6.26 18.13 10.36
CA CYS A 91 7.43 18.07 9.49
C CYS A 91 7.22 18.80 8.16
N ASN A 92 8.32 19.32 7.63
CA ASN A 92 8.38 19.89 6.28
C ASN A 92 8.29 18.77 5.24
N ILE A 93 7.13 18.68 4.57
CA ILE A 93 6.82 17.61 3.65
C ILE A 93 7.73 17.64 2.41
N LYS A 94 8.13 18.85 1.98
CA LYS A 94 9.10 19.05 0.91
C LYS A 94 10.43 18.33 1.16
N LYS A 95 10.78 18.11 2.43
CA LYS A 95 12.06 17.48 2.83
C LYS A 95 11.87 16.00 3.12
N ILE A 96 10.83 15.64 3.89
CA ILE A 96 10.70 14.28 4.43
C ILE A 96 10.43 13.23 3.33
N VAL A 97 9.58 13.53 2.34
CA VAL A 97 9.25 12.59 1.26
C VAL A 97 10.46 12.30 0.37
N PRO A 98 11.19 13.30 -0.17
CA PRO A 98 12.38 13.01 -0.96
C PRO A 98 13.49 12.31 -0.19
N ILE A 99 13.64 12.58 1.12
CA ILE A 99 14.65 11.91 1.96
C ILE A 99 14.29 10.46 2.17
N GLY A 100 13.01 10.14 2.42
CA GLY A 100 12.57 8.76 2.48
C GLY A 100 12.89 8.00 1.18
N LEU A 101 12.60 8.60 0.01
CA LEU A 101 12.93 7.99 -1.28
C LEU A 101 14.45 7.85 -1.46
N LEU A 102 15.23 8.86 -1.09
CA LEU A 102 16.69 8.82 -1.16
C LEU A 102 17.26 7.71 -0.27
N GLY A 103 16.77 7.58 0.96
CA GLY A 103 17.20 6.53 1.89
C GLY A 103 16.86 5.14 1.36
N ALA A 104 15.63 4.93 0.88
CA ALA A 104 15.22 3.68 0.24
C ALA A 104 16.08 3.36 -0.99
N ALA A 105 16.39 4.36 -1.81
CA ALA A 105 17.24 4.22 -3.00
C ALA A 105 18.67 3.84 -2.66
N ILE A 106 19.29 4.49 -1.68
CA ILE A 106 20.64 4.15 -1.21
C ILE A 106 20.70 2.71 -0.70
N VAL A 107 19.70 2.30 0.11
CA VAL A 107 19.60 0.92 0.58
C VAL A 107 19.56 -0.05 -0.60
N ASN A 108 18.70 0.20 -1.60
CA ASN A 108 18.60 -0.66 -2.78
C ASN A 108 19.91 -0.71 -3.59
N VAL A 109 20.62 0.42 -3.74
CA VAL A 109 21.93 0.45 -4.38
C VAL A 109 22.93 -0.44 -3.64
N ILE A 110 22.99 -0.37 -2.30
CA ILE A 110 23.89 -1.21 -1.50
C ILE A 110 23.53 -2.69 -1.65
N LEU A 111 22.25 -3.03 -1.63
CA LEU A 111 21.77 -4.42 -1.81
C LEU A 111 22.13 -4.99 -3.17
N GLY A 112 22.19 -4.17 -4.22
CA GLY A 112 22.63 -4.59 -5.53
C GLY A 112 24.10 -5.03 -5.60
N PHE A 113 24.88 -4.91 -4.53
CA PHE A 113 26.27 -5.37 -4.43
C PHE A 113 26.50 -6.44 -3.36
N SER A 114 25.44 -7.01 -2.79
CA SER A 114 25.55 -7.95 -1.68
C SER A 114 24.90 -9.29 -2.01
N ASP A 115 25.53 -10.38 -1.57
CA ASP A 115 24.98 -11.75 -1.57
C ASP A 115 24.74 -12.27 -0.15
N ALA A 116 24.93 -11.43 0.86
CA ALA A 116 24.86 -11.84 2.25
C ALA A 116 23.44 -11.68 2.82
N TYR A 117 22.85 -12.78 3.30
CA TYR A 117 21.52 -12.82 3.94
C TYR A 117 21.35 -11.73 5.00
N TRP A 118 22.30 -11.63 5.96
CA TRP A 118 22.18 -10.67 7.07
C TRP A 118 22.21 -9.22 6.62
N VAL A 119 22.94 -8.91 5.55
CA VAL A 119 22.95 -7.58 4.94
C VAL A 119 21.57 -7.28 4.35
N PHE A 120 20.99 -8.23 3.60
CA PHE A 120 19.64 -8.08 3.07
C PHE A 120 18.61 -7.93 4.18
N LEU A 121 18.61 -8.79 5.22
CA LEU A 121 17.65 -8.75 6.31
C LEU A 121 17.63 -7.38 7.00
N VAL A 122 18.80 -6.87 7.38
CA VAL A 122 18.91 -5.59 8.09
C VAL A 122 18.56 -4.42 7.17
N LEU A 123 19.14 -4.38 5.98
CA LEU A 123 18.92 -3.27 5.05
C LEU A 123 17.51 -3.26 4.50
N TRP A 124 16.88 -4.42 4.28
CA TRP A 124 15.48 -4.47 3.85
C TRP A 124 14.51 -4.01 4.96
N GLY A 125 14.83 -4.29 6.22
CA GLY A 125 14.15 -3.69 7.37
C GLY A 125 14.31 -2.16 7.41
N ILE A 126 15.53 -1.65 7.21
CA ILE A 126 15.82 -0.20 7.11
C ILE A 126 15.08 0.42 5.92
N ASN A 127 14.99 -0.29 4.77
CA ASN A 127 14.16 0.14 3.65
C ASN A 127 12.71 0.37 4.09
N GLY A 128 12.14 -0.54 4.91
CA GLY A 128 10.79 -0.39 5.47
C GLY A 128 10.60 0.91 6.27
N VAL A 129 11.60 1.34 7.04
CA VAL A 129 11.58 2.63 7.74
C VAL A 129 11.45 3.79 6.75
N PHE A 130 12.29 3.82 5.72
CA PHE A 130 12.22 4.86 4.69
C PHE A 130 10.93 4.81 3.87
N GLN A 131 10.38 3.62 3.61
CA GLN A 131 9.11 3.42 2.89
C GLN A 131 7.92 4.09 3.60
N SER A 132 7.92 4.15 4.92
CA SER A 132 6.86 4.77 5.70
C SER A 132 6.79 6.29 5.56
N MET A 133 7.91 6.94 5.15
CA MET A 133 8.00 8.39 4.92
C MET A 133 7.31 8.84 3.62
N GLY A 134 6.73 7.93 2.84
CA GLY A 134 6.07 8.25 1.57
C GLY A 134 4.60 8.64 1.73
N ALA A 135 3.76 7.70 2.16
CA ALA A 135 2.30 7.84 2.07
C ALA A 135 1.71 8.93 2.96
N ALA A 136 1.93 8.87 4.28
CA ALA A 136 1.30 9.77 5.23
C ALA A 136 1.67 11.24 4.99
N PRO A 137 2.94 11.61 4.78
CA PRO A 137 3.29 12.99 4.43
C PRO A 137 2.70 13.47 3.11
N CYS A 138 2.57 12.61 2.09
CA CYS A 138 1.89 13.00 0.85
C CYS A 138 0.40 13.30 1.08
N ILE A 139 -0.30 12.51 1.91
CA ILE A 139 -1.71 12.77 2.25
C ILE A 139 -1.85 14.08 3.02
N VAL A 140 -0.97 14.36 3.97
CA VAL A 140 -0.92 15.66 4.67
C VAL A 140 -0.70 16.80 3.69
N SER A 141 0.23 16.65 2.73
CA SER A 141 0.44 17.65 1.68
C SER A 141 -0.83 17.90 0.86
N LEU A 142 -1.56 16.84 0.46
CA LEU A 142 -2.82 17.01 -0.26
C LEU A 142 -3.85 17.78 0.57
N ALA A 143 -3.97 17.49 1.86
CA ALA A 143 -4.88 18.19 2.76
C ALA A 143 -4.50 19.67 2.99
N GLN A 144 -3.22 20.02 2.85
CA GLN A 144 -2.75 21.42 2.94
C GLN A 144 -2.96 22.22 1.64
N TRP A 145 -2.86 21.55 0.48
CA TRP A 145 -2.96 22.20 -0.82
C TRP A 145 -4.36 22.19 -1.43
N PHE A 146 -5.27 21.33 -0.96
CA PHE A 146 -6.63 21.19 -1.50
C PHE A 146 -7.68 21.36 -0.41
N SER A 147 -8.77 22.06 -0.74
CA SER A 147 -9.90 22.24 0.16
C SER A 147 -10.64 20.93 0.42
N LYS A 148 -11.45 20.86 1.47
CA LYS A 148 -12.19 19.67 1.88
C LYS A 148 -13.05 19.10 0.75
N SER A 149 -13.66 19.96 -0.08
CA SER A 149 -14.50 19.54 -1.22
C SER A 149 -13.72 18.86 -2.34
N LYS A 150 -12.44 19.20 -2.53
CA LYS A 150 -11.58 18.68 -3.61
C LYS A 150 -10.64 17.58 -3.15
N LEU A 151 -10.40 17.45 -1.84
CA LEU A 151 -9.42 16.54 -1.26
C LEU A 151 -9.65 15.09 -1.68
N ALA A 152 -10.91 14.61 -1.66
CA ALA A 152 -11.24 13.24 -2.03
C ALA A 152 -10.85 12.93 -3.49
N THR A 153 -11.09 13.87 -4.42
CA THR A 153 -10.73 13.71 -5.83
C THR A 153 -9.22 13.60 -6.02
N TYR A 154 -8.45 14.50 -5.40
CA TYR A 154 -6.98 14.48 -5.53
C TYR A 154 -6.33 13.34 -4.77
N TYR A 155 -6.92 12.89 -3.67
CA TYR A 155 -6.53 11.65 -3.02
C TYR A 155 -6.73 10.42 -3.93
N GLY A 156 -7.86 10.36 -4.65
CA GLY A 156 -8.10 9.33 -5.67
C GLY A 156 -7.04 9.34 -6.78
N VAL A 157 -6.69 10.53 -7.30
CA VAL A 157 -5.62 10.70 -8.30
C VAL A 157 -4.27 10.27 -7.74
N PHE A 158 -3.92 10.67 -6.52
CA PHE A 158 -2.69 10.22 -5.85
C PHE A 158 -2.64 8.71 -5.64
N SER A 159 -3.79 8.10 -5.32
CA SER A 159 -3.88 6.64 -5.10
C SER A 159 -3.55 5.82 -6.36
N ILE A 160 -3.68 6.40 -7.56
CA ILE A 160 -3.27 5.73 -8.81
C ILE A 160 -1.75 5.46 -8.81
N ALA A 161 -0.97 6.31 -8.16
CA ALA A 161 0.48 6.21 -8.13
C ALA A 161 1.00 4.85 -7.63
N HIS A 162 0.39 4.32 -6.55
CA HIS A 162 0.86 3.04 -6.00
C HIS A 162 0.47 1.86 -6.88
N TYR A 163 -0.70 1.87 -7.50
CA TYR A 163 -1.14 0.81 -8.40
C TYR A 163 -0.27 0.75 -9.66
N LEU A 164 0.04 1.91 -10.24
CA LEU A 164 0.95 1.99 -11.39
C LEU A 164 2.38 1.63 -11.00
N GLY A 165 2.86 2.10 -9.86
CA GLY A 165 4.20 1.78 -9.36
C GLY A 165 4.38 0.28 -9.10
N GLU A 166 3.40 -0.36 -8.44
CA GLU A 166 3.40 -1.82 -8.20
C GLU A 166 3.34 -2.59 -9.52
N GLY A 167 2.43 -2.22 -10.44
CA GLY A 167 2.33 -2.87 -11.75
C GLY A 167 3.59 -2.72 -12.59
N ALA A 168 4.16 -1.51 -12.66
CA ALA A 168 5.41 -1.26 -13.38
C ALA A 168 6.60 -2.04 -12.79
N THR A 169 6.59 -2.29 -11.47
CA THR A 169 7.67 -3.05 -10.82
C THR A 169 7.71 -4.48 -11.32
N TYR A 170 6.58 -5.18 -11.40
CA TYR A 170 6.56 -6.58 -11.82
C TYR A 170 7.18 -6.78 -13.19
N LEU A 171 6.72 -6.03 -14.19
CA LEU A 171 7.25 -6.13 -15.55
C LEU A 171 8.66 -5.55 -15.65
N GLY A 172 8.88 -4.33 -15.16
CA GLY A 172 10.16 -3.63 -15.29
C GLY A 172 11.30 -4.35 -14.58
N THR A 173 11.06 -4.85 -13.36
CA THR A 173 12.05 -5.64 -12.62
C THR A 173 12.36 -6.96 -13.32
N ALA A 174 11.34 -7.66 -13.86
CA ALA A 174 11.53 -8.90 -14.61
C ALA A 174 12.42 -8.67 -15.84
N MET A 175 12.17 -7.60 -16.61
CA MET A 175 12.99 -7.23 -17.78
C MET A 175 14.44 -6.90 -17.39
N ILE A 176 14.64 -6.17 -16.28
CA ILE A 176 15.98 -5.85 -15.79
C ILE A 176 16.73 -7.12 -15.37
N ILE A 177 16.07 -8.04 -14.66
CA ILE A 177 16.67 -9.30 -14.22
C ILE A 177 17.13 -10.14 -15.41
N VAL A 178 16.29 -10.27 -16.44
CA VAL A 178 16.63 -11.06 -17.63
C VAL A 178 17.80 -10.44 -18.39
N ALA A 179 17.86 -9.10 -18.47
CA ALA A 179 18.89 -8.39 -19.22
C ALA A 179 20.24 -8.26 -18.47
N PHE A 180 20.21 -8.07 -17.14
CA PHE A 180 21.38 -7.65 -16.36
C PHE A 180 21.58 -8.45 -15.07
N GLY A 181 20.73 -9.44 -14.78
CA GLY A 181 20.75 -10.21 -13.55
C GLY A 181 20.02 -9.54 -12.38
N TRP A 182 19.78 -10.33 -11.32
CA TRP A 182 18.95 -9.92 -10.19
C TRP A 182 19.55 -8.78 -9.34
N HIS A 183 20.86 -8.66 -9.25
CA HIS A 183 21.54 -7.54 -8.59
C HIS A 183 21.18 -6.20 -9.23
N ALA A 184 21.14 -6.16 -10.57
CA ALA A 184 20.78 -4.95 -11.31
C ALA A 184 19.35 -4.49 -11.03
N ALA A 185 18.45 -5.40 -10.65
CA ALA A 185 17.07 -5.08 -10.28
C ALA A 185 16.96 -4.22 -9.00
N PHE A 186 17.93 -4.31 -8.11
CA PHE A 186 18.06 -3.41 -6.96
C PHE A 186 18.88 -2.15 -7.33
N PHE A 187 20.00 -2.34 -7.99
CA PHE A 187 20.95 -1.26 -8.27
C PHE A 187 20.40 -0.21 -9.24
N LEU A 188 19.91 -0.62 -10.43
CA LEU A 188 19.50 0.34 -11.47
C LEU A 188 18.32 1.22 -11.05
N PRO A 189 17.21 0.68 -10.52
CA PRO A 189 16.15 1.53 -10.01
C PRO A 189 16.59 2.37 -8.81
N GLY A 190 17.50 1.86 -7.97
CA GLY A 190 18.08 2.62 -6.85
C GLY A 190 18.79 3.88 -7.32
N VAL A 191 19.68 3.77 -8.32
CA VAL A 191 20.36 4.93 -8.92
C VAL A 191 19.37 5.91 -9.55
N ALA A 192 18.38 5.41 -10.29
CA ALA A 192 17.34 6.25 -10.88
C ALA A 192 16.53 7.01 -9.79
N CYS A 193 16.22 6.35 -8.67
CA CYS A 193 15.50 6.97 -7.55
C CYS A 193 16.35 7.98 -6.78
N ILE A 194 17.68 7.84 -6.72
CA ILE A 194 18.55 8.90 -6.17
C ILE A 194 18.37 10.19 -6.97
N VAL A 195 18.48 10.11 -8.30
CA VAL A 195 18.28 11.28 -9.18
C VAL A 195 16.86 11.84 -8.99
N LEU A 196 15.86 10.96 -8.98
CA LEU A 196 14.47 11.38 -8.79
C LEU A 196 14.22 12.05 -7.42
N ALA A 197 14.87 11.60 -6.36
CA ALA A 197 14.75 12.21 -5.03
C ALA A 197 15.23 13.67 -5.04
N PHE A 198 16.31 14.00 -5.75
CA PHE A 198 16.76 15.38 -5.94
C PHE A 198 15.77 16.20 -6.77
N ILE A 199 15.22 15.62 -7.85
CA ILE A 199 14.16 16.25 -8.65
C ILE A 199 12.92 16.51 -7.78
N MET A 200 12.48 15.53 -7.00
CA MET A 200 11.37 15.69 -6.08
C MET A 200 11.61 16.81 -5.07
N TYR A 201 12.79 16.85 -4.46
CA TYR A 201 13.15 17.93 -3.53
C TYR A 201 13.03 19.33 -4.17
N ARG A 202 13.30 19.44 -5.46
CA ARG A 202 13.17 20.71 -6.23
C ARG A 202 11.72 21.09 -6.49
N PHE A 203 10.84 20.12 -6.75
CA PHE A 203 9.44 20.34 -7.17
C PHE A 203 8.44 20.20 -6.03
N MET A 204 8.70 19.39 -5.01
CA MET A 204 7.86 19.30 -3.82
C MET A 204 7.73 20.65 -3.14
N ARG A 205 6.54 20.88 -2.58
CA ARG A 205 6.20 22.12 -1.87
C ARG A 205 5.80 21.78 -0.43
N ASP A 206 6.18 22.66 0.49
CA ASP A 206 5.65 22.66 1.86
C ASP A 206 4.25 23.28 1.84
N ARG A 207 3.66 23.55 2.98
CA ARG A 207 2.32 24.16 3.08
C ARG A 207 2.25 25.56 2.42
N PRO A 208 1.06 26.01 1.95
CA PRO A 208 0.89 27.29 1.25
C PRO A 208 1.41 28.50 2.01
N GLU A 209 1.20 28.56 3.32
CA GLU A 209 1.52 29.69 4.19
C GLU A 209 3.04 29.97 4.23
N THR A 210 3.87 28.95 4.06
CA THR A 210 5.33 29.12 3.97
C THR A 210 5.79 29.86 2.72
N TYR A 211 4.90 30.07 1.76
CA TYR A 211 5.12 30.84 0.54
C TYR A 211 4.36 32.18 0.53
N GLY A 212 3.68 32.55 1.62
CA GLY A 212 2.85 33.74 1.72
C GLY A 212 1.49 33.59 0.99
N LEU A 213 1.06 32.35 0.75
CA LEU A 213 -0.23 32.05 0.13
C LEU A 213 -1.30 31.81 1.21
N PRO A 214 -2.58 32.09 0.93
CA PRO A 214 -3.68 31.76 1.83
C PRO A 214 -3.82 30.23 1.99
N SER A 215 -4.52 29.78 3.02
CA SER A 215 -4.87 28.36 3.19
C SER A 215 -5.72 27.86 2.01
N ALA A 216 -5.77 26.53 1.81
CA ALA A 216 -6.53 25.97 0.69
C ALA A 216 -8.04 26.27 0.77
N ASN A 217 -8.62 26.23 1.96
CA ASN A 217 -10.04 26.53 2.17
C ASN A 217 -10.32 28.01 1.89
N GLU A 218 -9.46 28.91 2.36
CA GLU A 218 -9.58 30.34 2.12
C GLU A 218 -9.42 30.70 0.64
N PHE A 219 -8.46 30.07 -0.05
CA PHE A 219 -8.26 30.27 -1.50
C PHE A 219 -9.47 29.86 -2.34
N GLU A 220 -10.20 28.81 -1.94
CA GLU A 220 -11.40 28.32 -2.62
C GLU A 220 -12.68 29.04 -2.12
N GLY A 221 -12.58 29.96 -1.15
CA GLY A 221 -13.73 30.66 -0.57
C GLY A 221 -14.61 29.78 0.31
N GLU A 222 -14.10 28.63 0.75
CA GLU A 222 -14.77 27.79 1.71
C GLU A 222 -14.64 28.42 3.10
N VAL A 223 -15.72 29.00 3.62
CA VAL A 223 -15.77 29.51 4.99
C VAL A 223 -15.48 28.36 5.92
N ALA A 224 -14.46 28.51 6.76
CA ALA A 224 -14.23 27.58 7.85
C ALA A 224 -15.48 27.57 8.71
N GLN A 225 -16.36 26.57 8.51
CA GLN A 225 -17.31 26.27 9.55
C GLN A 225 -16.45 25.86 10.76
N GLU A 226 -16.41 26.74 11.76
CA GLU A 226 -15.96 26.38 13.10
C GLU A 226 -16.89 25.27 13.59
N LYS A 227 -16.59 24.03 13.16
CA LYS A 227 -17.09 22.91 13.91
C LYS A 227 -16.44 23.04 15.27
N LYS A 228 -17.23 23.34 16.28
CA LYS A 228 -16.88 23.02 17.67
C LYS A 228 -16.41 21.58 17.63
N GLU A 229 -15.08 21.37 17.54
CA GLU A 229 -14.49 20.07 17.77
C GLU A 229 -14.84 19.73 19.21
N GLN A 230 -15.87 18.93 19.39
CA GLN A 230 -16.03 18.20 20.63
C GLN A 230 -14.83 17.25 20.68
N THR A 231 -13.77 17.72 21.30
CA THR A 231 -12.54 16.97 21.49
C THR A 231 -12.85 15.84 22.47
N VAL A 232 -13.20 14.69 21.92
CA VAL A 232 -13.18 13.44 22.69
C VAL A 232 -11.72 13.19 23.04
N SER A 233 -11.47 12.94 24.31
CA SER A 233 -10.14 12.55 24.76
C SER A 233 -9.65 11.35 23.94
N THR A 234 -8.38 11.37 23.54
CA THR A 234 -7.76 10.23 22.83
C THR A 234 -7.99 8.90 23.57
N LYS A 235 -8.00 8.94 24.90
CA LYS A 235 -8.30 7.76 25.75
C LYS A 235 -9.74 7.25 25.57
N GLU A 236 -10.72 8.14 25.44
CA GLU A 236 -12.12 7.74 25.24
C GLU A 236 -12.30 7.13 23.85
N ALA A 237 -11.71 7.72 22.80
CA ALA A 237 -11.73 7.15 21.46
C ALA A 237 -11.08 5.76 21.43
N GLN A 238 -9.93 5.58 22.09
CA GLN A 238 -9.27 4.27 22.22
C GLN A 238 -10.15 3.26 22.96
N LEU A 239 -10.79 3.67 24.04
CA LEU A 239 -11.68 2.79 24.82
C LEU A 239 -12.91 2.35 24.02
N MET A 240 -13.50 3.24 23.20
CA MET A 240 -14.59 2.91 22.29
C MET A 240 -14.16 1.84 21.27
N VAL A 241 -12.96 1.97 20.71
CA VAL A 241 -12.39 0.97 19.77
C VAL A 241 -12.20 -0.38 20.44
N ILE A 242 -11.57 -0.40 21.63
CA ILE A 242 -11.28 -1.66 22.35
C ILE A 242 -12.58 -2.39 22.75
N ARG A 243 -13.63 -1.66 23.08
CA ARG A 243 -14.92 -2.23 23.52
C ARG A 243 -15.83 -2.65 22.36
N ASN A 244 -15.53 -2.24 21.13
CA ASN A 244 -16.39 -2.54 19.99
C ASN A 244 -15.99 -3.89 19.36
N PRO A 245 -16.80 -4.96 19.47
CA PRO A 245 -16.48 -6.28 18.93
C PRO A 245 -16.37 -6.29 17.40
N TYR A 246 -17.09 -5.41 16.71
CA TYR A 246 -17.00 -5.31 15.25
C TYR A 246 -15.66 -4.74 14.79
N VAL A 247 -15.00 -3.89 15.59
CA VAL A 247 -13.66 -3.41 15.27
C VAL A 247 -12.66 -4.57 15.31
N TRP A 248 -12.74 -5.45 16.30
CA TRP A 248 -11.88 -6.63 16.38
C TRP A 248 -12.16 -7.62 15.25
N LEU A 249 -13.42 -7.79 14.89
CA LEU A 249 -13.80 -8.61 13.74
C LEU A 249 -13.20 -8.08 12.44
N LEU A 250 -13.30 -6.77 12.20
CA LEU A 250 -12.66 -6.11 11.06
C LEU A 250 -11.14 -6.17 11.13
N ALA A 251 -10.57 -6.08 12.31
CA ALA A 251 -9.13 -6.16 12.52
C ALA A 251 -8.58 -7.55 12.17
N VAL A 252 -9.28 -8.63 12.57
CA VAL A 252 -8.92 -10.00 12.17
C VAL A 252 -9.14 -10.22 10.68
N ALA A 253 -10.24 -9.70 10.11
CA ALA A 253 -10.47 -9.73 8.67
C ALA A 253 -9.35 -8.98 7.91
N ALA A 254 -8.85 -7.88 8.47
CA ALA A 254 -7.74 -7.12 7.88
C ALA A 254 -6.39 -7.88 7.95
N ILE A 255 -6.16 -8.70 8.99
CA ILE A 255 -5.01 -9.64 9.01
C ILE A 255 -5.11 -10.59 7.81
N CYS A 256 -6.27 -11.22 7.61
CA CYS A 256 -6.49 -12.13 6.50
C CYS A 256 -6.37 -11.44 5.13
N LEU A 257 -6.86 -10.20 5.01
CA LEU A 257 -6.68 -9.39 3.81
C LEU A 257 -5.20 -9.06 3.56
N GLY A 258 -4.45 -8.72 4.60
CA GLY A 258 -3.00 -8.50 4.53
C GLY A 258 -2.28 -9.77 4.05
N ILE A 259 -2.61 -10.93 4.63
CA ILE A 259 -2.09 -12.22 4.18
C ILE A 259 -2.38 -12.43 2.69
N SER A 260 -3.64 -12.33 2.27
CA SER A 260 -4.06 -12.60 0.89
C SER A 260 -3.39 -11.66 -0.12
N ARG A 261 -3.39 -10.36 0.16
CA ARG A 261 -2.79 -9.34 -0.71
C ARG A 261 -1.30 -9.57 -0.90
N TYR A 262 -0.58 -9.65 0.23
CA TYR A 262 0.88 -9.70 0.18
C TYR A 262 1.43 -11.08 -0.17
N SER A 263 0.68 -12.17 0.04
CA SER A 263 1.06 -13.50 -0.49
C SER A 263 1.17 -13.46 -2.01
N ILE A 264 0.17 -12.94 -2.68
CA ILE A 264 0.19 -12.81 -4.14
C ILE A 264 1.24 -11.78 -4.60
N SER A 265 1.28 -10.61 -3.97
CA SER A 265 2.26 -9.57 -4.36
C SER A 265 3.71 -10.02 -4.17
N SER A 266 4.02 -10.78 -3.12
CA SER A 266 5.40 -11.18 -2.76
C SER A 266 5.83 -12.52 -3.35
N TRP A 267 4.90 -13.46 -3.52
CA TRP A 267 5.19 -14.84 -3.93
C TRP A 267 4.53 -15.26 -5.26
N GLY A 268 3.65 -14.41 -5.82
CA GLY A 268 2.91 -14.74 -7.04
C GLY A 268 3.81 -14.94 -8.26
N VAL A 269 4.89 -14.16 -8.42
CA VAL A 269 5.82 -14.31 -9.56
C VAL A 269 6.49 -15.67 -9.52
N ILE A 270 7.06 -16.09 -8.39
CA ILE A 270 7.71 -17.39 -8.24
C ILE A 270 6.69 -18.53 -8.38
N PHE A 271 5.46 -18.36 -7.87
CA PHE A 271 4.39 -19.33 -8.08
C PHE A 271 4.07 -19.54 -9.56
N LEU A 272 3.97 -18.45 -10.34
CA LEU A 272 3.72 -18.55 -11.78
C LEU A 272 4.89 -19.19 -12.54
N GLN A 273 6.12 -18.98 -12.08
CA GLN A 273 7.29 -19.63 -12.68
C GLN A 273 7.35 -21.11 -12.33
N GLU A 274 7.21 -21.49 -11.06
CA GLU A 274 7.41 -22.86 -10.60
C GLU A 274 6.17 -23.76 -10.80
N ALA A 275 4.96 -23.24 -10.50
CA ALA A 275 3.74 -24.03 -10.58
C ALA A 275 3.09 -24.00 -11.99
N LYS A 276 3.33 -22.93 -12.77
CA LYS A 276 2.74 -22.80 -14.10
C LYS A 276 3.76 -22.89 -15.24
N GLY A 277 5.04 -22.98 -14.95
CA GLY A 277 6.12 -23.11 -15.93
C GLY A 277 6.34 -21.86 -16.80
N LEU A 278 5.96 -20.69 -16.29
CA LEU A 278 6.11 -19.44 -17.05
C LEU A 278 7.51 -18.85 -16.88
N ASP A 279 8.02 -18.22 -17.93
CA ASP A 279 9.22 -17.42 -17.83
C ASP A 279 9.00 -16.17 -16.98
N LEU A 280 10.10 -15.56 -16.48
CA LEU A 280 10.05 -14.44 -15.54
C LEU A 280 9.32 -13.22 -16.11
N VAL A 281 9.52 -12.89 -17.40
CA VAL A 281 8.90 -11.71 -18.02
C VAL A 281 7.41 -11.92 -18.19
N THR A 282 6.99 -13.11 -18.65
CA THR A 282 5.57 -13.48 -18.76
C THR A 282 4.89 -13.49 -17.40
N ALA A 283 5.52 -14.09 -16.38
CA ALA A 283 5.01 -14.09 -15.01
C ALA A 283 4.87 -12.66 -14.46
N GLY A 284 5.88 -11.81 -14.64
CA GLY A 284 5.85 -10.40 -14.27
C GLY A 284 4.76 -9.60 -14.99
N SER A 285 4.59 -9.86 -16.30
CA SER A 285 3.54 -9.21 -17.12
C SER A 285 2.14 -9.54 -16.60
N ILE A 286 1.87 -10.81 -16.29
CA ILE A 286 0.58 -11.24 -15.73
C ILE A 286 0.37 -10.61 -14.34
N MET A 287 1.38 -10.68 -13.49
CA MET A 287 1.30 -10.11 -12.15
C MET A 287 1.08 -8.61 -12.14
N SER A 288 1.56 -7.88 -13.16
CA SER A 288 1.34 -6.43 -13.27
C SER A 288 -0.14 -6.06 -13.44
N LEU A 289 -0.96 -6.96 -13.95
CA LEU A 289 -2.40 -6.72 -14.13
C LEU A 289 -3.17 -6.70 -12.81
N SER A 290 -2.71 -7.45 -11.81
CA SER A 290 -3.36 -7.46 -10.49
C SER A 290 -3.46 -6.06 -9.85
N PRO A 291 -2.39 -5.29 -9.64
CA PRO A 291 -2.51 -3.95 -9.10
C PRO A 291 -3.21 -2.99 -10.07
N ILE A 292 -3.00 -3.09 -11.40
CA ILE A 292 -3.66 -2.20 -12.37
C ILE A 292 -5.18 -2.36 -12.28
N LEU A 293 -5.69 -3.59 -12.31
CA LEU A 293 -7.12 -3.87 -12.16
C LEU A 293 -7.61 -3.60 -10.73
N GLY A 294 -6.74 -3.75 -9.73
CA GLY A 294 -7.00 -3.31 -8.37
C GLY A 294 -7.26 -1.81 -8.28
N GLY A 295 -6.49 -1.00 -9.00
CA GLY A 295 -6.72 0.44 -9.14
C GLY A 295 -8.09 0.75 -9.77
N VAL A 296 -8.46 0.03 -10.82
CA VAL A 296 -9.79 0.15 -11.44
C VAL A 296 -10.89 -0.23 -10.45
N GLY A 297 -10.76 -1.36 -9.75
CA GLY A 297 -11.71 -1.81 -8.73
C GLY A 297 -11.87 -0.79 -7.61
N SER A 298 -10.76 -0.26 -7.11
CA SER A 298 -10.75 0.79 -6.08
C SER A 298 -11.46 2.07 -6.53
N PHE A 299 -11.19 2.52 -7.76
CA PHE A 299 -11.81 3.72 -8.34
C PHE A 299 -13.34 3.59 -8.44
N PHE A 300 -13.82 2.44 -8.89
CA PHE A 300 -15.25 2.20 -9.05
C PHE A 300 -15.95 1.67 -7.81
N SER A 301 -15.24 1.37 -6.72
CA SER A 301 -15.77 0.72 -5.51
C SER A 301 -16.98 1.42 -4.92
N GLY A 302 -16.92 2.75 -4.75
CA GLY A 302 -18.02 3.56 -4.23
C GLY A 302 -19.24 3.52 -5.13
N MET A 303 -19.06 3.77 -6.44
CA MET A 303 -20.14 3.74 -7.41
C MET A 303 -20.81 2.36 -7.50
N ILE A 304 -20.02 1.28 -7.43
CA ILE A 304 -20.53 -0.10 -7.39
C ILE A 304 -21.39 -0.31 -6.15
N SER A 305 -20.90 0.11 -4.98
CA SER A 305 -21.63 -0.01 -3.73
C SER A 305 -22.95 0.76 -3.75
N ASP A 306 -22.94 2.00 -4.20
CA ASP A 306 -24.11 2.86 -4.19
C ASP A 306 -25.17 2.39 -5.20
N LYS A 307 -24.75 2.11 -6.43
CA LYS A 307 -25.68 1.78 -7.52
C LYS A 307 -26.26 0.36 -7.42
N PHE A 308 -25.43 -0.63 -7.08
CA PHE A 308 -25.85 -2.05 -7.09
C PHE A 308 -26.22 -2.59 -5.70
N PHE A 309 -25.61 -2.03 -4.64
CA PHE A 309 -25.80 -2.54 -3.27
C PHE A 309 -26.47 -1.54 -2.32
N LYS A 310 -26.95 -0.38 -2.83
CA LYS A 310 -27.63 0.66 -2.05
C LYS A 310 -26.81 1.10 -0.82
N SER A 311 -25.49 1.32 -1.01
CA SER A 311 -24.53 1.70 0.04
C SER A 311 -24.44 0.70 1.21
N ARG A 312 -24.74 -0.59 0.96
CA ARG A 312 -24.54 -1.67 1.92
C ARG A 312 -23.10 -2.17 1.86
N HIS A 313 -22.19 -1.47 2.51
CA HIS A 313 -20.75 -1.74 2.42
C HIS A 313 -20.38 -3.18 2.83
N SER A 314 -21.00 -3.75 3.87
CA SER A 314 -20.78 -5.15 4.27
C SER A 314 -21.15 -6.14 3.16
N LEU A 315 -22.30 -5.95 2.51
CA LEU A 315 -22.75 -6.83 1.42
C LEU A 315 -21.82 -6.71 0.21
N THR A 316 -21.41 -5.48 -0.16
CA THR A 316 -20.45 -5.23 -1.23
C THR A 316 -19.13 -5.96 -0.95
N THR A 317 -18.62 -5.87 0.29
CA THR A 317 -17.37 -6.53 0.70
C THR A 317 -17.45 -8.05 0.60
N ILE A 318 -18.59 -8.66 0.99
CA ILE A 318 -18.78 -10.12 0.89
C ILE A 318 -18.81 -10.56 -0.55
N VAL A 319 -19.58 -9.88 -1.42
CA VAL A 319 -19.68 -10.23 -2.84
C VAL A 319 -18.31 -10.15 -3.50
N PHE A 320 -17.55 -9.06 -3.25
CA PHE A 320 -16.20 -8.93 -3.80
C PHE A 320 -15.17 -9.82 -3.12
N GLY A 321 -15.41 -10.26 -1.88
CA GLY A 321 -14.67 -11.33 -1.23
C GLY A 321 -14.81 -12.65 -1.99
N ILE A 322 -16.03 -12.99 -2.43
CA ILE A 322 -16.30 -14.17 -3.26
C ILE A 322 -15.63 -14.00 -4.65
N VAL A 323 -15.72 -12.84 -5.27
CA VAL A 323 -15.03 -12.55 -6.54
C VAL A 323 -13.51 -12.75 -6.40
N MET A 324 -12.92 -12.22 -5.32
CA MET A 324 -11.50 -12.41 -5.02
C MET A 324 -11.16 -13.88 -4.75
N LEU A 325 -12.05 -14.61 -4.08
CA LEU A 325 -11.89 -16.05 -3.83
C LEU A 325 -11.90 -16.86 -5.13
N ILE A 326 -12.83 -16.56 -6.05
CA ILE A 326 -12.87 -17.16 -7.39
C ILE A 326 -11.58 -16.85 -8.14
N GLY A 327 -11.09 -15.61 -8.08
CA GLY A 327 -9.85 -15.20 -8.70
C GLY A 327 -8.65 -16.03 -8.22
N ILE A 328 -8.43 -16.09 -6.89
CA ILE A 328 -7.28 -16.83 -6.34
C ILE A 328 -7.39 -18.34 -6.57
N ALA A 329 -8.58 -18.92 -6.36
CA ALA A 329 -8.81 -20.34 -6.65
C ALA A 329 -8.57 -20.66 -8.12
N GLY A 330 -9.05 -19.80 -9.04
CA GLY A 330 -8.80 -19.95 -10.46
C GLY A 330 -7.31 -19.95 -10.80
N VAL A 331 -6.54 -18.99 -10.28
CA VAL A 331 -5.07 -18.96 -10.44
C VAL A 331 -4.42 -20.25 -9.95
N CYS A 332 -4.85 -20.75 -8.79
CA CYS A 332 -4.29 -21.96 -8.18
C CYS A 332 -4.58 -23.21 -9.03
N PHE A 333 -5.82 -23.40 -9.48
CA PHE A 333 -6.27 -24.65 -10.09
C PHE A 333 -6.26 -24.69 -11.62
N VAL A 334 -6.09 -23.54 -12.29
CA VAL A 334 -5.93 -23.53 -13.75
C VAL A 334 -4.70 -24.35 -14.15
N PRO A 335 -4.81 -25.25 -15.17
CA PRO A 335 -3.68 -26.03 -15.64
C PRO A 335 -2.49 -25.18 -16.11
N ALA A 336 -1.28 -25.70 -15.94
CA ALA A 336 -0.07 -25.09 -16.49
C ALA A 336 -0.22 -24.90 -18.02
N GLY A 337 0.31 -23.80 -18.56
CA GLY A 337 0.22 -23.44 -19.97
C GLY A 337 -1.05 -22.70 -20.38
N SER A 338 -2.08 -22.60 -19.53
CA SER A 338 -3.31 -21.83 -19.82
C SER A 338 -3.13 -20.33 -19.53
N LEU A 339 -2.31 -19.66 -20.34
CA LEU A 339 -1.93 -18.25 -20.14
C LEU A 339 -3.16 -17.31 -20.03
N ALA A 340 -4.13 -17.45 -20.94
CA ALA A 340 -5.31 -16.60 -20.96
C ALA A 340 -6.17 -16.73 -19.69
N LEU A 341 -6.37 -17.96 -19.18
CA LEU A 341 -7.14 -18.19 -17.97
C LEU A 341 -6.39 -17.70 -16.73
N THR A 342 -5.08 -17.94 -16.64
CA THR A 342 -4.25 -17.42 -15.54
C THR A 342 -4.32 -15.89 -15.51
N THR A 343 -4.20 -15.23 -16.64
CA THR A 343 -4.33 -13.78 -16.79
C THR A 343 -5.71 -13.29 -16.35
N ALA A 344 -6.78 -13.96 -16.79
CA ALA A 344 -8.15 -13.60 -16.41
C ALA A 344 -8.36 -13.70 -14.90
N PHE A 345 -7.93 -14.78 -14.26
CA PHE A 345 -8.13 -14.98 -12.83
C PHE A 345 -7.27 -14.06 -11.95
N ILE A 346 -6.02 -13.75 -12.35
CA ILE A 346 -5.21 -12.70 -11.68
C ILE A 346 -5.91 -11.34 -11.79
N SER A 347 -6.51 -11.05 -12.95
CA SER A 347 -7.27 -9.81 -13.17
C SER A 347 -8.52 -9.72 -12.27
N ILE A 348 -9.27 -10.82 -12.15
CA ILE A 348 -10.44 -10.94 -11.27
C ILE A 348 -10.03 -10.77 -9.81
N PHE A 349 -8.96 -11.44 -9.39
CA PHE A 349 -8.39 -11.29 -8.05
C PHE A 349 -8.01 -9.84 -7.75
N GLY A 350 -7.26 -9.21 -8.64
CA GLY A 350 -6.81 -7.82 -8.49
C GLY A 350 -7.97 -6.84 -8.39
N PHE A 351 -8.97 -6.97 -9.28
CA PHE A 351 -10.17 -6.12 -9.26
C PHE A 351 -10.93 -6.26 -7.93
N GLY A 352 -11.19 -7.51 -7.50
CA GLY A 352 -11.86 -7.79 -6.23
C GLY A 352 -11.09 -7.22 -5.03
N LEU A 353 -9.77 -7.42 -5.01
CA LEU A 353 -8.88 -6.87 -3.98
C LEU A 353 -8.98 -5.34 -3.90
N GLY A 354 -8.97 -4.65 -5.05
CA GLY A 354 -9.08 -3.19 -5.09
C GLY A 354 -10.36 -2.66 -4.47
N VAL A 355 -11.49 -3.32 -4.75
CA VAL A 355 -12.78 -2.98 -4.14
C VAL A 355 -12.73 -3.20 -2.62
N ILE A 356 -12.26 -4.36 -2.17
CA ILE A 356 -12.23 -4.73 -0.74
C ILE A 356 -11.34 -3.80 0.08
N LEU A 357 -10.20 -3.37 -0.48
CA LEU A 357 -9.28 -2.46 0.20
C LEU A 357 -9.94 -1.14 0.62
N CYS A 358 -10.89 -0.63 -0.17
CA CYS A 358 -11.62 0.59 0.18
C CYS A 358 -12.58 0.36 1.37
N PHE A 359 -13.20 -0.80 1.44
CA PHE A 359 -14.19 -1.09 2.47
C PHE A 359 -13.56 -1.56 3.78
N VAL A 360 -12.75 -2.59 3.76
CA VAL A 360 -12.10 -3.14 4.98
C VAL A 360 -11.09 -2.15 5.55
N GLY A 361 -10.38 -1.42 4.68
CA GLY A 361 -9.39 -0.43 5.10
C GLY A 361 -9.98 0.86 5.69
N GLY A 362 -11.29 1.15 5.49
CA GLY A 362 -11.85 2.42 5.91
C GLY A 362 -13.36 2.46 6.09
N LEU A 363 -14.14 2.25 5.02
CA LEU A 363 -15.58 2.53 5.03
C LEU A 363 -16.38 1.68 6.02
N LEU A 364 -16.02 0.41 6.23
CA LEU A 364 -16.65 -0.43 7.25
C LEU A 364 -16.38 0.07 8.67
N ALA A 365 -15.19 0.61 8.93
CA ALA A 365 -14.89 1.22 10.22
C ALA A 365 -15.73 2.49 10.46
N VAL A 366 -15.99 3.27 9.40
CA VAL A 366 -16.89 4.44 9.47
C VAL A 366 -18.33 4.04 9.78
N ASP A 367 -18.82 2.94 9.18
CA ASP A 367 -20.18 2.44 9.41
C ASP A 367 -20.40 1.86 10.82
N LEU A 368 -19.36 1.26 11.40
CA LEU A 368 -19.43 0.46 12.62
C LEU A 368 -18.90 1.15 13.88
N CYS A 369 -18.26 2.31 13.72
CA CYS A 369 -17.69 3.09 14.83
C CYS A 369 -18.28 4.50 14.88
N PRO A 370 -18.41 5.09 16.08
CA PRO A 370 -18.67 6.51 16.20
C PRO A 370 -17.63 7.32 15.45
N ARG A 371 -18.03 8.41 14.78
CA ARG A 371 -17.11 9.28 13.99
C ARG A 371 -15.85 9.67 14.77
N LYS A 372 -15.99 9.90 16.07
CA LYS A 372 -14.93 10.28 17.00
C LYS A 372 -13.87 9.17 17.19
N ALA A 373 -14.24 7.90 17.00
CA ALA A 373 -13.38 6.72 17.18
C ALA A 373 -12.87 6.11 15.86
N THR A 374 -13.38 6.57 14.71
CA THR A 374 -13.07 5.99 13.38
C THR A 374 -11.58 6.02 13.07
N GLY A 375 -10.89 7.12 13.36
CA GLY A 375 -9.44 7.22 13.12
C GLY A 375 -8.63 6.22 13.94
N ALA A 376 -8.97 6.03 15.21
CA ALA A 376 -8.34 5.02 16.06
C ALA A 376 -8.63 3.59 15.57
N ALA A 377 -9.88 3.30 15.15
CA ALA A 377 -10.26 2.01 14.57
C ALA A 377 -9.47 1.71 13.29
N MET A 378 -9.38 2.66 12.37
CA MET A 378 -8.59 2.52 11.13
C MET A 378 -7.09 2.31 11.43
N GLY A 379 -6.56 2.94 12.48
CA GLY A 379 -5.20 2.72 12.94
C GLY A 379 -4.94 1.29 13.38
N VAL A 380 -5.83 0.72 14.21
CA VAL A 380 -5.75 -0.68 14.66
C VAL A 380 -5.89 -1.65 13.49
N ILE A 381 -6.90 -1.46 12.64
CA ILE A 381 -7.13 -2.28 11.44
C ILE A 381 -5.91 -2.26 10.52
N GLY A 382 -5.35 -1.08 10.26
CA GLY A 382 -4.17 -0.92 9.42
C GLY A 382 -2.92 -1.57 10.00
N LEU A 383 -2.68 -1.42 11.31
CA LEU A 383 -1.55 -2.06 12.00
C LEU A 383 -1.63 -3.60 11.87
N LEU A 384 -2.81 -4.16 12.16
CA LEU A 384 -3.02 -5.61 12.09
C LEU A 384 -2.97 -6.16 10.66
N ALA A 385 -3.41 -5.39 9.65
CA ALA A 385 -3.23 -5.75 8.24
C ALA A 385 -1.74 -5.89 7.87
N TYR A 386 -0.88 -4.99 8.36
CA TYR A 386 0.58 -5.11 8.15
C TYR A 386 1.20 -6.23 8.99
N GLY A 387 0.65 -6.53 10.16
CA GLY A 387 0.99 -7.74 10.92
C GLY A 387 0.72 -9.02 10.11
N GLY A 388 -0.44 -9.09 9.46
CA GLY A 388 -0.77 -10.16 8.51
C GLY A 388 0.19 -10.22 7.32
N ALA A 389 0.56 -9.07 6.78
CA ALA A 389 1.54 -8.96 5.70
C ALA A 389 2.94 -9.46 6.10
N ALA A 390 3.37 -9.22 7.33
CA ALA A 390 4.63 -9.75 7.85
C ALA A 390 4.55 -11.27 8.10
N ALA A 391 3.47 -11.71 8.72
CA ALA A 391 3.26 -13.12 9.03
C ALA A 391 3.23 -14.01 7.77
N GLN A 392 2.56 -13.55 6.71
CA GLN A 392 2.47 -14.31 5.46
C GLN A 392 3.84 -14.51 4.79
N ASP A 393 4.76 -13.53 4.84
CA ASP A 393 6.09 -13.70 4.24
C ASP A 393 6.88 -14.80 4.96
N ILE A 394 6.81 -14.85 6.30
CA ILE A 394 7.43 -15.93 7.09
C ILE A 394 6.76 -17.27 6.76
N VAL A 395 5.43 -17.33 6.80
CA VAL A 395 4.68 -18.57 6.56
C VAL A 395 4.92 -19.10 5.15
N ASN A 396 4.84 -18.25 4.12
CA ASN A 396 5.11 -18.69 2.75
C ASN A 396 6.56 -19.14 2.56
N GLY A 397 7.54 -18.46 3.19
CA GLY A 397 8.94 -18.91 3.16
C GLY A 397 9.12 -20.30 3.74
N LEU A 398 8.57 -20.55 4.93
CA LEU A 398 8.59 -21.85 5.59
C LEU A 398 7.85 -22.92 4.78
N LEU A 399 6.66 -22.63 4.29
CA LEU A 399 5.88 -23.57 3.47
C LEU A 399 6.61 -23.91 2.18
N MET A 400 7.29 -22.94 1.55
CA MET A 400 8.05 -23.14 0.33
C MET A 400 9.28 -24.04 0.57
N ASP A 401 10.00 -23.85 1.70
CA ASP A 401 11.11 -24.73 2.07
C ASP A 401 10.65 -26.16 2.33
N HIS A 402 9.50 -26.35 3.01
CA HIS A 402 8.93 -27.67 3.24
C HIS A 402 8.37 -28.34 1.97
N ALA A 403 7.92 -27.52 1.02
CA ALA A 403 7.38 -27.98 -0.25
C ALA A 403 8.46 -28.39 -1.28
N LYS A 404 9.75 -28.14 -0.96
CA LYS A 404 10.88 -28.43 -1.82
C LYS A 404 11.10 -29.93 -1.92
N VAL A 405 11.12 -30.46 -3.14
CA VAL A 405 11.46 -31.84 -3.45
C VAL A 405 12.58 -31.82 -4.50
N VAL A 406 13.60 -32.64 -4.27
CA VAL A 406 14.71 -32.78 -5.22
C VAL A 406 14.65 -34.18 -5.82
N VAL A 407 14.39 -34.26 -7.13
CA VAL A 407 14.37 -35.53 -7.90
C VAL A 407 15.38 -35.41 -9.02
N ASP A 408 16.31 -36.34 -9.08
CA ASP A 408 17.37 -36.39 -10.10
C ASP A 408 18.18 -35.05 -10.24
N GLY A 409 18.40 -34.38 -9.11
CA GLY A 409 19.12 -33.10 -9.08
C GLY A 409 18.28 -31.88 -9.51
N VAL A 410 17.01 -32.05 -9.88
CA VAL A 410 16.09 -30.98 -10.21
C VAL A 410 15.24 -30.64 -8.98
N THR A 411 15.27 -29.38 -8.58
CA THR A 411 14.41 -28.88 -7.50
C THR A 411 13.03 -28.54 -8.04
N THR A 412 12.01 -29.12 -7.43
CA THR A 412 10.59 -28.83 -7.69
C THR A 412 9.88 -28.46 -6.39
N TYR A 413 8.74 -27.80 -6.48
CA TYR A 413 7.97 -27.37 -5.31
C TYR A 413 6.52 -27.85 -5.42
N HIS A 414 5.99 -28.42 -4.32
CA HIS A 414 4.59 -28.79 -4.18
C HIS A 414 3.80 -27.66 -3.53
N PHE A 415 3.00 -26.94 -4.32
CA PHE A 415 2.30 -25.73 -3.88
C PHE A 415 0.97 -25.95 -3.16
N GLU A 416 0.52 -27.19 -2.95
CA GLU A 416 -0.82 -27.50 -2.43
C GLU A 416 -1.11 -26.80 -1.08
N THR A 417 -0.15 -26.87 -0.14
CA THR A 417 -0.30 -26.22 1.17
C THR A 417 -0.29 -24.70 1.07
N ILE A 418 0.54 -24.15 0.18
CA ILE A 418 0.63 -22.70 -0.08
C ILE A 418 -0.69 -22.20 -0.70
N MET A 419 -1.23 -22.93 -1.68
CA MET A 419 -2.52 -22.61 -2.30
C MET A 419 -3.66 -22.68 -1.27
N ALA A 420 -3.66 -23.71 -0.41
CA ALA A 420 -4.65 -23.83 0.67
C ALA A 420 -4.56 -22.66 1.66
N PHE A 421 -3.36 -22.22 2.02
CA PHE A 421 -3.13 -21.04 2.86
C PHE A 421 -3.66 -19.76 2.21
N TRP A 422 -3.40 -19.54 0.91
CA TRP A 422 -3.88 -18.36 0.18
C TRP A 422 -5.39 -18.35 0.05
N ILE A 423 -6.01 -19.45 -0.43
CA ILE A 423 -7.45 -19.58 -0.58
C ILE A 423 -8.15 -19.48 0.78
N GLY A 424 -7.61 -20.17 1.79
CA GLY A 424 -8.14 -20.16 3.15
C GLY A 424 -8.16 -18.77 3.78
N SER A 425 -7.12 -17.95 3.53
CA SER A 425 -7.08 -16.58 4.04
C SER A 425 -8.16 -15.68 3.43
N VAL A 426 -8.42 -15.79 2.11
CA VAL A 426 -9.50 -15.04 1.44
C VAL A 426 -10.88 -15.50 1.93
N ALA A 427 -11.06 -16.83 2.04
CA ALA A 427 -12.31 -17.41 2.53
C ALA A 427 -12.61 -16.95 3.97
N LEU A 428 -11.62 -17.05 4.86
CA LEU A 428 -11.75 -16.62 6.25
C LEU A 428 -12.04 -15.12 6.35
N MET A 429 -11.32 -14.28 5.61
CA MET A 429 -11.62 -12.85 5.54
C MET A 429 -13.08 -12.60 5.17
N THR A 430 -13.56 -13.26 4.12
CA THR A 430 -14.94 -13.07 3.63
C THR A 430 -15.97 -13.52 4.66
N LEU A 431 -15.73 -14.65 5.34
CA LEU A 431 -16.60 -15.16 6.42
C LEU A 431 -16.64 -14.22 7.62
N LEU A 432 -15.50 -13.64 8.01
CA LEU A 432 -15.44 -12.68 9.11
C LEU A 432 -16.22 -11.39 8.87
N ILE A 433 -16.50 -11.04 7.63
CA ILE A 433 -17.34 -9.88 7.32
C ILE A 433 -18.84 -10.21 7.44
N VAL A 434 -19.25 -11.48 7.33
CA VAL A 434 -20.69 -11.87 7.35
C VAL A 434 -21.45 -11.33 8.57
N PRO A 435 -20.92 -11.41 9.82
CA PRO A 435 -21.61 -10.86 10.99
C PRO A 435 -21.91 -9.36 10.91
N THR A 436 -21.12 -8.60 10.14
CA THR A 436 -21.34 -7.15 9.99
C THR A 436 -22.62 -6.81 9.22
N LEU A 437 -23.26 -7.78 8.53
CA LEU A 437 -24.56 -7.59 7.89
C LEU A 437 -25.68 -7.28 8.88
N TRP A 438 -25.55 -7.79 10.10
CA TRP A 438 -26.54 -7.60 11.19
C TRP A 438 -26.12 -6.51 12.18
N ALA A 439 -24.93 -5.94 12.00
CA ALA A 439 -24.49 -4.83 12.82
C ALA A 439 -25.40 -3.62 12.59
N LYS A 440 -25.90 -3.02 13.68
CA LYS A 440 -26.59 -1.74 13.58
C LYS A 440 -25.55 -0.70 13.16
N LYS A 441 -25.80 -0.02 12.02
CA LYS A 441 -25.04 1.18 11.69
C LYS A 441 -25.19 2.14 12.86
N VAL A 442 -24.08 2.71 13.30
CA VAL A 442 -24.13 3.78 14.31
C VAL A 442 -24.83 4.94 13.63
N LYS A 443 -26.15 5.08 13.90
CA LYS A 443 -26.90 6.26 13.49
C LYS A 443 -26.19 7.47 14.11
N GLU A 444 -26.02 8.52 13.33
CA GLU A 444 -25.76 9.83 13.89
C GLU A 444 -26.82 10.06 14.95
N GLU A 445 -26.45 10.13 16.22
CA GLU A 445 -27.29 10.79 17.19
C GLU A 445 -27.40 12.21 16.65
N GLU A 446 -28.57 12.52 16.09
CA GLU A 446 -28.92 13.86 15.68
C GLU A 446 -28.63 14.75 16.88
N GLU A 447 -27.86 15.77 16.62
CA GLU A 447 -27.55 16.85 17.56
C GLU A 447 -28.87 17.40 18.11
N GLY A 448 -29.20 16.99 19.35
CA GLY A 448 -30.14 17.70 20.17
C GLY A 448 -29.47 18.89 20.85
#